data_7418b1a8cb896104f89016d437249e99
#
_entry.id   7418b1a8cb896104f89016d437249e99
#
_cell.length_a   1.000
_cell.length_b   1.000
_cell.length_c   1.000
_cell.angle_alpha   90.00
_cell.angle_beta   90.00
_cell.angle_gamma   90.00
#
_symmetry.space_group_name_H-M   'P 1'
#
loop_
_entity.id
_entity.type
_entity.pdbx_description
1 polymer ?
#
loop_
_entity_poly.entity_id
_entity_poly.type
_entity_poly.pdbx_seq_one_letter_code
_entity_poly.pdbx_strand_id
1 'polypeptide(L)'
;MGYIIGVDLGTSGTKLAARGPRGVAFQRRPTVRGEALAARAVEQFLDWAEIPRNEVDRLVLTGVRTSFFTRPLLGLPTFTVPEFEAIGRGGMIAGVERVLVVSMGTGTALVMAGPEGCAHLGGSGIGGGTLSGLGLLLLGEGRPDRIGQMALRGRPEKVDLLMGDICKVNLPNLQRDMTAANFGHVAPDAAPEDIALGLVTLVLQSAGLAASFTLRGKDVRDVALTGALTQLPQAREQFDFMEACFHLRFHLSDTAAYATAYGAAVCPEELYTELKADG
;
A
#
# COMPACT_ATOMS: atom_id res chain seq x y z
N MET A 1 18.72 -10.65 21.29
CA MET A 1 17.93 -9.67 20.57
C MET A 1 16.51 -10.19 20.54
N GLY A 2 15.56 -9.47 21.13
CA GLY A 2 14.15 -9.85 21.17
C GLY A 2 13.40 -9.42 19.91
N TYR A 3 12.10 -9.34 20.02
CA TYR A 3 11.25 -8.93 18.92
C TYR A 3 11.07 -7.40 18.86
N ILE A 4 11.10 -6.84 17.68
CA ILE A 4 10.66 -5.48 17.38
C ILE A 4 9.31 -5.57 16.68
N ILE A 5 8.30 -4.90 17.22
CA ILE A 5 6.94 -4.91 16.67
C ILE A 5 6.67 -3.57 16.01
N GLY A 6 6.58 -3.56 14.68
CA GLY A 6 6.11 -2.41 13.92
C GLY A 6 4.59 -2.37 13.81
N VAL A 7 4.01 -1.20 14.02
CA VAL A 7 2.55 -0.99 14.00
C VAL A 7 2.24 0.20 13.09
N ASP A 8 1.60 -0.10 11.95
CA ASP A 8 1.06 0.92 11.04
C ASP A 8 -0.39 1.24 11.41
N LEU A 9 -0.60 2.43 11.95
CA LEU A 9 -1.90 2.96 12.40
C LEU A 9 -2.63 3.66 11.26
N GLY A 10 -2.94 2.91 10.21
CA GLY A 10 -3.58 3.43 9.01
C GLY A 10 -5.07 3.80 9.20
N THR A 11 -5.61 4.60 8.26
CA THR A 11 -7.02 5.03 8.26
C THR A 11 -7.99 3.90 7.90
N SER A 12 -7.58 2.94 7.06
CA SER A 12 -8.41 1.83 6.57
C SER A 12 -8.07 0.47 7.21
N GLY A 13 -7.18 0.45 8.20
CA GLY A 13 -6.80 -0.74 8.94
C GLY A 13 -5.48 -0.56 9.66
N THR A 14 -5.28 -1.32 10.73
CA THR A 14 -4.02 -1.41 11.47
C THR A 14 -3.27 -2.64 10.99
N LYS A 15 -1.99 -2.50 10.64
CA LYS A 15 -1.13 -3.61 10.27
C LYS A 15 -0.02 -3.74 11.30
N LEU A 16 0.33 -4.96 11.63
CA LEU A 16 1.37 -5.30 12.57
C LEU A 16 2.39 -6.20 11.89
N ALA A 17 3.66 -5.97 12.21
CA ALA A 17 4.78 -6.78 11.76
C ALA A 17 5.69 -7.06 12.95
N ALA A 18 5.97 -8.33 13.24
CA ALA A 18 7.01 -8.72 14.17
C ALA A 18 8.29 -9.06 13.40
N ARG A 19 9.43 -8.60 13.88
CA ARG A 19 10.75 -8.99 13.42
C ARG A 19 11.57 -9.47 14.62
N GLY A 20 12.04 -10.70 14.57
CA GLY A 20 12.82 -11.26 15.70
C GLY A 20 13.46 -12.60 15.40
N PRO A 21 13.90 -13.32 16.44
CA PRO A 21 14.73 -14.54 16.31
C PRO A 21 14.08 -15.66 15.48
N ARG A 22 12.75 -15.77 15.51
CA ARG A 22 12.00 -16.80 14.76
C ARG A 22 11.56 -16.33 13.36
N GLY A 23 12.08 -15.19 12.88
CA GLY A 23 11.73 -14.60 11.58
C GLY A 23 10.75 -13.45 11.69
N VAL A 24 9.85 -13.36 10.71
CA VAL A 24 8.85 -12.28 10.62
C VAL A 24 7.44 -12.84 10.67
N ALA A 25 6.52 -12.09 11.29
CA ALA A 25 5.09 -12.39 11.32
C ALA A 25 4.30 -11.13 10.95
N PHE A 26 3.17 -11.29 10.26
CA PHE A 26 2.35 -10.18 9.78
C PHE A 26 0.88 -10.41 10.08
N GLN A 27 0.17 -9.36 10.53
CA GLN A 27 -1.26 -9.42 10.73
C GLN A 27 -1.93 -8.09 10.41
N ARG A 28 -3.15 -8.15 9.86
CA ARG A 28 -4.04 -7.00 9.70
C ARG A 28 -5.18 -7.07 10.72
N ARG A 29 -5.50 -5.94 11.30
CA ARG A 29 -6.61 -5.73 12.23
C ARG A 29 -7.51 -4.59 11.74
N PRO A 30 -8.77 -4.50 12.20
CA PRO A 30 -9.58 -3.31 12.00
C PRO A 30 -8.85 -2.05 12.46
N THR A 31 -9.24 -0.91 11.92
CA THR A 31 -8.69 0.39 12.34
C THR A 31 -8.89 0.60 13.83
N VAL A 32 -7.78 0.81 14.55
CA VAL A 32 -7.83 1.16 15.98
C VAL A 32 -7.90 2.66 16.18
N ARG A 33 -8.63 3.09 17.18
CA ARG A 33 -8.75 4.50 17.58
C ARG A 33 -8.40 4.61 19.07
N GLY A 34 -7.24 5.25 19.34
CA GLY A 34 -6.75 5.47 20.69
C GLY A 34 -5.91 4.31 21.26
N GLU A 35 -5.22 4.63 22.35
CA GLU A 35 -4.17 3.79 22.96
C GLU A 35 -4.68 2.44 23.44
N ALA A 36 -5.85 2.41 24.09
CA ALA A 36 -6.41 1.17 24.65
C ALA A 36 -6.72 0.12 23.57
N LEU A 37 -7.30 0.55 22.42
CA LEU A 37 -7.57 -0.36 21.31
C LEU A 37 -6.28 -0.79 20.58
N ALA A 38 -5.29 0.09 20.51
CA ALA A 38 -3.98 -0.26 19.94
C ALA A 38 -3.24 -1.25 20.83
N ALA A 39 -3.23 -1.05 22.14
CA ALA A 39 -2.66 -1.97 23.11
C ALA A 39 -3.29 -3.37 22.98
N ARG A 40 -4.62 -3.44 22.91
CA ARG A 40 -5.33 -4.70 22.70
C ARG A 40 -5.01 -5.36 21.37
N ALA A 41 -4.87 -4.58 20.30
CA ALA A 41 -4.50 -5.11 18.98
C ALA A 41 -3.08 -5.70 18.98
N VAL A 42 -2.13 -5.04 19.66
CA VAL A 42 -0.77 -5.57 19.85
C VAL A 42 -0.79 -6.82 20.69
N GLU A 43 -1.48 -6.83 21.82
CA GLU A 43 -1.59 -8.02 22.70
C GLU A 43 -2.14 -9.23 21.93
N GLN A 44 -3.26 -9.07 21.23
CA GLN A 44 -3.83 -10.13 20.41
C GLN A 44 -2.92 -10.58 19.25
N PHE A 45 -2.07 -9.68 18.74
CA PHE A 45 -1.08 -10.04 17.74
C PHE A 45 0.05 -10.87 18.35
N LEU A 46 0.54 -10.50 19.53
CA LEU A 46 1.58 -11.26 20.25
C LEU A 46 1.08 -12.68 20.57
N ASP A 47 -0.15 -12.80 21.09
CA ASP A 47 -0.78 -14.10 21.36
C ASP A 47 -0.87 -14.96 20.10
N TRP A 48 -1.37 -14.39 18.99
CA TRP A 48 -1.50 -15.09 17.71
C TRP A 48 -0.15 -15.51 17.11
N ALA A 49 0.89 -14.68 17.26
CA ALA A 49 2.24 -14.96 16.78
C ALA A 49 3.05 -15.82 17.76
N GLU A 50 2.47 -16.19 18.90
CA GLU A 50 3.13 -16.93 19.99
C GLU A 50 4.42 -16.25 20.48
N ILE A 51 4.39 -14.90 20.58
CA ILE A 51 5.50 -14.09 21.06
C ILE A 51 5.25 -13.70 22.51
N PRO A 52 6.05 -14.22 23.47
CA PRO A 52 5.95 -13.80 24.85
C PRO A 52 6.28 -12.31 25.00
N ARG A 53 5.50 -11.60 25.82
CA ARG A 53 5.66 -10.15 26.00
C ARG A 53 7.04 -9.76 26.51
N ASN A 54 7.66 -10.59 27.34
CA ASN A 54 9.02 -10.37 27.86
C ASN A 54 10.13 -10.62 26.81
N GLU A 55 9.78 -11.14 25.62
CA GLU A 55 10.69 -11.24 24.48
C GLU A 55 10.57 -10.04 23.52
N VAL A 56 9.67 -9.09 23.78
CA VAL A 56 9.50 -7.89 22.98
C VAL A 56 10.46 -6.80 23.48
N ASP A 57 11.42 -6.42 22.66
CA ASP A 57 12.37 -5.35 22.97
C ASP A 57 11.68 -3.98 22.90
N ARG A 58 10.83 -3.76 21.87
CA ARG A 58 10.14 -2.48 21.67
C ARG A 58 8.97 -2.56 20.69
N LEU A 59 8.08 -1.57 20.77
CA LEU A 59 7.04 -1.27 19.81
C LEU A 59 7.44 -0.02 19.02
N VAL A 60 7.25 -0.03 17.68
CA VAL A 60 7.53 1.10 16.81
C VAL A 60 6.27 1.44 16.00
N LEU A 61 5.63 2.54 16.34
CA LEU A 61 4.39 3.01 15.75
C LEU A 61 4.67 3.93 14.56
N THR A 62 3.87 3.82 13.52
CA THR A 62 3.89 4.72 12.37
C THR A 62 2.48 4.96 11.82
N GLY A 63 2.36 5.86 10.85
CA GLY A 63 1.08 6.24 10.25
C GLY A 63 0.53 7.54 10.82
N VAL A 64 -0.41 8.16 10.08
CA VAL A 64 -0.99 9.48 10.40
C VAL A 64 -1.64 9.57 11.78
N ARG A 65 -1.99 8.44 12.39
CA ARG A 65 -2.66 8.39 13.70
C ARG A 65 -1.71 8.34 14.88
N THR A 66 -0.41 8.28 14.67
CA THR A 66 0.59 8.27 15.78
C THR A 66 0.51 9.52 16.64
N SER A 67 0.08 10.66 16.09
CA SER A 67 -0.10 11.91 16.83
C SER A 67 -1.14 11.85 17.97
N PHE A 68 -1.99 10.82 18.01
CA PHE A 68 -2.96 10.58 19.10
C PHE A 68 -2.39 9.72 20.23
N PHE A 69 -1.12 9.29 20.11
CA PHE A 69 -0.48 8.42 21.10
C PHE A 69 0.56 9.22 21.88
N THR A 70 0.38 9.27 23.19
CA THR A 70 1.24 10.02 24.09
C THR A 70 1.97 9.15 25.11
N ARG A 71 1.52 7.89 25.29
CA ARG A 71 2.02 6.97 26.30
C ARG A 71 2.50 5.65 25.73
N PRO A 72 3.45 4.97 26.40
CA PRO A 72 3.85 3.62 26.05
C PRO A 72 2.67 2.64 26.08
N LEU A 73 2.63 1.73 25.11
CA LEU A 73 1.62 0.68 25.05
C LEU A 73 2.08 -0.55 25.83
N LEU A 74 1.16 -1.17 26.58
CA LEU A 74 1.42 -2.40 27.35
C LEU A 74 2.59 -2.30 28.34
N GLY A 75 3.05 -1.10 28.73
CA GLY A 75 4.25 -0.92 29.53
C GLY A 75 5.54 -1.38 28.84
N LEU A 76 5.53 -1.51 27.51
CA LEU A 76 6.70 -1.80 26.69
C LEU A 76 7.34 -0.50 26.18
N PRO A 77 8.67 -0.47 25.97
CA PRO A 77 9.32 0.64 25.28
C PRO A 77 8.60 0.91 23.95
N THR A 78 8.04 2.10 23.78
CA THR A 78 7.22 2.44 22.62
C THR A 78 7.76 3.71 21.96
N PHE A 79 7.98 3.63 20.68
CA PHE A 79 8.54 4.70 19.85
C PHE A 79 7.63 5.01 18.68
N THR A 80 7.75 6.21 18.11
CA THR A 80 7.16 6.57 16.83
C THR A 80 8.25 6.83 15.80
N VAL A 81 7.96 6.58 14.53
CA VAL A 81 8.81 6.93 13.38
C VAL A 81 7.99 7.63 12.31
N PRO A 82 8.62 8.51 11.51
CA PRO A 82 7.93 9.17 10.40
C PRO A 82 7.36 8.15 9.41
N GLU A 83 6.12 8.37 8.96
CA GLU A 83 5.41 7.43 8.09
C GLU A 83 6.16 7.20 6.77
N PHE A 84 6.71 8.25 6.16
CA PHE A 84 7.41 8.10 4.88
C PHE A 84 8.75 7.36 5.00
N GLU A 85 9.42 7.44 6.15
CA GLU A 85 10.57 6.58 6.43
C GLU A 85 10.15 5.11 6.53
N ALA A 86 9.07 4.83 7.27
CA ALA A 86 8.55 3.47 7.38
C ALA A 86 8.09 2.92 6.01
N ILE A 87 7.41 3.73 5.18
CA ILE A 87 7.03 3.35 3.82
C ILE A 87 8.27 3.01 3.00
N GLY A 88 9.25 3.90 2.95
CA GLY A 88 10.46 3.72 2.16
C GLY A 88 11.26 2.50 2.61
N ARG A 89 11.55 2.38 3.91
CA ARG A 89 12.30 1.23 4.48
C ARG A 89 11.60 -0.10 4.24
N GLY A 90 10.27 -0.12 4.37
CA GLY A 90 9.47 -1.33 4.11
C GLY A 90 9.40 -1.73 2.64
N GLY A 91 9.59 -0.80 1.73
CA GLY A 91 9.59 -1.03 0.29
C GLY A 91 10.98 -1.31 -0.31
N MET A 92 12.06 -1.29 0.48
CA MET A 92 13.41 -1.61 -0.01
C MET A 92 13.47 -3.04 -0.56
N ILE A 93 14.16 -3.19 -1.67
CA ILE A 93 14.34 -4.48 -2.37
C ILE A 93 15.79 -4.92 -2.24
N ALA A 94 16.00 -6.17 -1.85
CA ALA A 94 17.33 -6.73 -1.71
C ALA A 94 18.13 -6.61 -3.03
N GLY A 95 19.34 -6.04 -2.95
CA GLY A 95 20.21 -5.84 -4.11
C GLY A 95 19.86 -4.64 -4.99
N VAL A 96 18.83 -3.85 -4.63
CA VAL A 96 18.46 -2.60 -5.32
C VAL A 96 18.88 -1.42 -4.43
N GLU A 97 19.74 -0.56 -4.96
CA GLU A 97 20.27 0.59 -4.22
C GLU A 97 19.23 1.68 -4.01
N ARG A 98 18.44 1.98 -5.04
CA ARG A 98 17.37 3.00 -5.02
C ARG A 98 16.10 2.46 -5.63
N VAL A 99 14.98 2.70 -4.96
CA VAL A 99 13.66 2.24 -5.39
C VAL A 99 12.61 3.33 -5.17
N LEU A 100 11.68 3.46 -6.10
CA LEU A 100 10.47 4.23 -5.86
C LEU A 100 9.44 3.33 -5.19
N VAL A 101 9.05 3.67 -3.96
CA VAL A 101 7.98 2.96 -3.25
C VAL A 101 6.65 3.65 -3.54
N VAL A 102 5.73 2.90 -4.14
CA VAL A 102 4.35 3.32 -4.39
C VAL A 102 3.46 2.67 -3.35
N SER A 103 3.09 3.43 -2.34
CA SER A 103 2.26 2.96 -1.23
C SER A 103 0.78 3.23 -1.52
N MET A 104 0.06 2.18 -1.92
CA MET A 104 -1.37 2.23 -2.27
C MET A 104 -2.24 1.90 -1.05
N GLY A 105 -2.44 2.89 -0.20
CA GLY A 105 -3.30 2.86 0.99
C GLY A 105 -4.68 3.45 0.73
N THR A 106 -5.15 4.33 1.61
CA THR A 106 -6.39 5.12 1.41
C THR A 106 -6.25 6.06 0.21
N GLY A 107 -5.13 6.76 0.11
CA GLY A 107 -4.60 7.39 -1.11
C GLY A 107 -3.35 6.64 -1.58
N THR A 108 -2.58 7.26 -2.48
CA THR A 108 -1.30 6.74 -2.96
C THR A 108 -0.18 7.71 -2.61
N ALA A 109 0.87 7.24 -1.95
CA ALA A 109 2.08 7.99 -1.67
C ALA A 109 3.26 7.48 -2.51
N LEU A 110 4.14 8.39 -2.92
CA LEU A 110 5.34 8.13 -3.71
C LEU A 110 6.56 8.51 -2.87
N VAL A 111 7.35 7.51 -2.49
CA VAL A 111 8.52 7.69 -1.64
C VAL A 111 9.76 7.12 -2.34
N MET A 112 10.76 7.96 -2.58
CA MET A 112 12.07 7.49 -3.02
C MET A 112 12.84 6.97 -1.81
N ALA A 113 13.28 5.73 -1.87
CA ALA A 113 14.10 5.12 -0.83
C ALA A 113 15.49 4.74 -1.37
N GLY A 114 16.51 4.96 -0.57
CA GLY A 114 17.90 4.68 -0.95
C GLY A 114 18.87 4.87 0.22
N PRO A 115 20.18 4.84 -0.04
CA PRO A 115 21.21 4.98 0.99
C PRO A 115 21.14 6.28 1.80
N GLU A 116 20.68 7.36 1.17
CA GLU A 116 20.54 8.68 1.82
C GLU A 116 19.31 8.79 2.72
N GLY A 117 18.46 7.76 2.79
CA GLY A 117 17.19 7.78 3.52
C GLY A 117 15.98 7.72 2.58
N CYS A 118 14.85 8.23 3.07
CA CYS A 118 13.59 8.20 2.35
C CYS A 118 13.05 9.60 2.11
N ALA A 119 12.67 9.91 0.87
CA ALA A 119 12.14 11.20 0.48
C ALA A 119 10.71 11.05 -0.07
N HIS A 120 9.74 11.73 0.53
CA HIS A 120 8.39 11.85 -0.01
C HIS A 120 8.41 12.73 -1.26
N LEU A 121 8.07 12.17 -2.41
CA LEU A 121 8.07 12.89 -3.69
C LEU A 121 6.70 13.44 -4.08
N GLY A 122 5.65 12.99 -3.41
CA GLY A 122 4.28 13.39 -3.69
C GLY A 122 3.31 12.23 -3.51
N GLY A 123 2.12 12.41 -4.03
CA GLY A 123 1.07 11.39 -3.94
C GLY A 123 -0.21 11.85 -4.61
N SER A 124 -1.24 11.04 -4.49
CA SER A 124 -2.56 11.35 -5.04
C SER A 124 -3.65 10.92 -4.05
N GLY A 125 -4.79 11.60 -4.10
CA GLY A 125 -6.00 11.18 -3.38
C GLY A 125 -6.65 9.92 -3.97
N ILE A 126 -6.13 9.41 -5.10
CA ILE A 126 -6.64 8.20 -5.73
C ILE A 126 -6.02 6.98 -5.07
N GLY A 127 -6.85 6.12 -4.50
CA GLY A 127 -6.42 4.93 -3.77
C GLY A 127 -7.60 4.10 -3.28
N GLY A 128 -7.39 3.33 -2.22
CA GLY A 128 -8.43 2.50 -1.60
C GLY A 128 -9.65 3.28 -1.12
N GLY A 129 -9.46 4.52 -0.69
CA GLY A 129 -10.57 5.42 -0.32
C GLY A 129 -11.43 5.78 -1.53
N THR A 130 -10.81 6.06 -2.67
CA THR A 130 -11.51 6.31 -3.94
C THR A 130 -12.28 5.08 -4.40
N LEU A 131 -11.62 3.91 -4.38
CA LEU A 131 -12.25 2.64 -4.73
C LEU A 131 -13.47 2.35 -3.84
N SER A 132 -13.33 2.54 -2.52
CA SER A 132 -14.43 2.37 -1.57
C SER A 132 -15.57 3.34 -1.81
N GLY A 133 -15.27 4.64 -1.99
CA GLY A 133 -16.28 5.68 -2.16
C GLY A 133 -17.05 5.52 -3.46
N LEU A 134 -16.35 5.35 -4.57
CA LEU A 134 -17.00 5.14 -5.88
C LEU A 134 -17.72 3.79 -5.95
N GLY A 135 -17.14 2.75 -5.38
CA GLY A 135 -17.80 1.45 -5.28
C GLY A 135 -19.12 1.52 -4.50
N LEU A 136 -19.15 2.23 -3.37
CA LEU A 136 -20.36 2.44 -2.61
C LEU A 136 -21.43 3.22 -3.43
N LEU A 137 -21.01 4.26 -4.13
CA LEU A 137 -21.91 5.10 -4.94
C LEU A 137 -22.46 4.38 -6.16
N LEU A 138 -21.64 3.62 -6.88
CA LEU A 138 -22.00 3.02 -8.16
C LEU A 138 -22.49 1.58 -8.06
N LEU A 139 -22.01 0.82 -7.05
CA LEU A 139 -22.28 -0.60 -6.90
C LEU A 139 -22.99 -0.98 -5.60
N GLY A 140 -23.15 -0.02 -4.65
CA GLY A 140 -23.62 -0.31 -3.30
C GLY A 140 -22.62 -1.12 -2.45
N GLU A 141 -21.38 -1.28 -2.92
CA GLU A 141 -20.32 -2.02 -2.21
C GLU A 141 -19.08 -1.13 -1.98
N GLY A 142 -18.75 -0.89 -0.71
CA GLY A 142 -17.63 -0.03 -0.32
C GLY A 142 -16.36 -0.78 0.10
N ARG A 143 -16.30 -2.11 -0.01
CA ARG A 143 -15.15 -2.91 0.40
C ARG A 143 -14.26 -3.26 -0.80
N PRO A 144 -13.00 -2.78 -0.84
CA PRO A 144 -12.09 -3.02 -1.97
C PRO A 144 -11.90 -4.49 -2.33
N ASP A 145 -11.83 -5.38 -1.34
CA ASP A 145 -11.71 -6.82 -1.56
C ASP A 145 -12.90 -7.40 -2.30
N ARG A 146 -14.13 -6.96 -1.98
CA ARG A 146 -15.35 -7.38 -2.66
C ARG A 146 -15.44 -6.81 -4.07
N ILE A 147 -15.11 -5.52 -4.23
CA ILE A 147 -15.07 -4.89 -5.55
C ILE A 147 -14.05 -5.61 -6.44
N GLY A 148 -12.85 -5.93 -5.93
CA GLY A 148 -11.86 -6.70 -6.67
C GLY A 148 -12.36 -8.11 -7.08
N GLN A 149 -13.12 -8.79 -6.21
CA GLN A 149 -13.73 -10.08 -6.56
C GLN A 149 -14.83 -9.94 -7.64
N MET A 150 -15.66 -8.91 -7.58
CA MET A 150 -16.63 -8.61 -8.64
C MET A 150 -15.93 -8.34 -9.97
N ALA A 151 -14.87 -7.55 -9.96
CA ALA A 151 -14.09 -7.16 -11.12
C ALA A 151 -13.44 -8.33 -11.89
N LEU A 152 -13.29 -9.51 -11.27
CA LEU A 152 -12.77 -10.72 -11.96
C LEU A 152 -13.63 -11.18 -13.13
N ARG A 153 -14.90 -10.79 -13.18
CA ARG A 153 -15.85 -11.14 -14.25
C ARG A 153 -16.15 -9.97 -15.18
N GLY A 154 -15.55 -8.81 -14.90
CA GLY A 154 -15.78 -7.60 -15.69
C GLY A 154 -15.06 -7.63 -17.04
N ARG A 155 -15.55 -6.80 -17.94
CA ARG A 155 -15.04 -6.61 -19.30
C ARG A 155 -14.68 -5.13 -19.48
N PRO A 156 -13.41 -4.78 -19.72
CA PRO A 156 -12.96 -3.39 -19.78
C PRO A 156 -13.65 -2.61 -20.92
N GLU A 157 -13.87 -3.24 -22.08
CA GLU A 157 -14.51 -2.62 -23.24
C GLU A 157 -15.98 -2.22 -23.02
N LYS A 158 -16.56 -2.60 -21.88
CA LYS A 158 -17.92 -2.18 -21.49
C LYS A 158 -17.98 -0.87 -20.76
N VAL A 159 -16.87 -0.39 -20.24
CA VAL A 159 -16.82 0.86 -19.45
C VAL A 159 -15.70 1.80 -19.87
N ASP A 160 -14.54 1.26 -20.28
CA ASP A 160 -13.36 2.05 -20.66
C ASP A 160 -13.31 2.25 -22.17
N LEU A 161 -12.83 3.41 -22.60
CA LEU A 161 -12.44 3.63 -23.98
C LEU A 161 -11.01 3.12 -24.15
N LEU A 162 -10.82 2.12 -24.99
CA LEU A 162 -9.51 1.51 -25.22
C LEU A 162 -8.79 2.14 -26.43
N MET A 163 -7.46 2.03 -26.48
CA MET A 163 -6.68 2.51 -27.63
C MET A 163 -7.11 1.83 -28.92
N GLY A 164 -7.51 0.57 -28.88
CA GLY A 164 -8.02 -0.19 -30.03
C GLY A 164 -9.32 0.35 -30.63
N ASP A 165 -10.09 1.12 -29.87
CA ASP A 165 -11.37 1.72 -30.30
C ASP A 165 -11.11 2.99 -31.13
N ILE A 166 -10.04 3.73 -30.80
CA ILE A 166 -9.74 5.02 -31.41
C ILE A 166 -8.62 4.97 -32.44
N CYS A 167 -7.80 3.94 -32.44
CA CYS A 167 -6.67 3.78 -33.36
C CYS A 167 -6.64 2.41 -34.00
N LYS A 168 -6.72 2.35 -35.33
CA LYS A 168 -6.67 1.11 -36.13
C LYS A 168 -5.25 0.63 -36.42
N VAL A 169 -4.26 1.49 -36.24
CA VAL A 169 -2.85 1.16 -36.47
C VAL A 169 -2.15 0.87 -35.14
N ASN A 170 -1.21 -0.06 -35.16
CA ASN A 170 -0.38 -0.30 -33.99
C ASN A 170 0.62 0.86 -33.87
N LEU A 171 0.50 1.60 -32.77
CA LEU A 171 1.46 2.64 -32.44
C LEU A 171 2.56 2.06 -31.55
N PRO A 172 3.83 2.45 -31.75
CA PRO A 172 4.90 2.02 -30.84
C PRO A 172 4.56 2.40 -29.39
N ASN A 173 4.67 1.43 -28.47
CA ASN A 173 4.41 1.59 -27.03
C ASN A 173 2.95 1.89 -26.64
N LEU A 174 1.98 1.78 -27.56
CA LEU A 174 0.54 1.90 -27.28
C LEU A 174 -0.15 0.61 -27.67
N GLN A 175 -0.35 -0.25 -26.71
CA GLN A 175 -1.08 -1.52 -26.92
C GLN A 175 -2.58 -1.25 -27.12
N ARG A 176 -3.25 -2.09 -27.88
CA ARG A 176 -4.67 -1.89 -28.24
C ARG A 176 -5.62 -1.98 -27.05
N ASP A 177 -5.28 -2.75 -26.06
CA ASP A 177 -5.99 -2.96 -24.80
C ASP A 177 -5.63 -1.95 -23.68
N MET A 178 -4.72 -1.01 -23.98
CA MET A 178 -4.42 0.11 -23.10
C MET A 178 -5.64 1.03 -23.00
N THR A 179 -5.99 1.44 -21.77
CA THR A 179 -7.05 2.40 -21.52
C THR A 179 -6.65 3.78 -22.04
N ALA A 180 -7.44 4.32 -22.97
CA ALA A 180 -7.32 5.70 -23.45
C ALA A 180 -8.08 6.66 -22.53
N ALA A 181 -9.26 6.24 -22.03
CA ALA A 181 -10.03 7.00 -21.06
C ALA A 181 -10.79 6.06 -20.13
N ASN A 182 -10.48 6.08 -18.83
CA ASN A 182 -11.25 5.34 -17.84
C ASN A 182 -12.69 5.85 -17.83
N PHE A 183 -13.65 4.93 -17.85
CA PHE A 183 -15.09 5.23 -17.97
C PHE A 183 -15.46 6.08 -19.19
N GLY A 184 -14.61 6.09 -20.22
CA GLY A 184 -14.82 6.89 -21.44
C GLY A 184 -15.83 6.29 -22.42
N HIS A 185 -16.28 5.05 -22.21
CA HIS A 185 -17.22 4.35 -23.09
C HIS A 185 -18.14 3.42 -22.31
N VAL A 186 -18.99 3.98 -21.44
CA VAL A 186 -19.92 3.16 -20.66
C VAL A 186 -21.08 2.67 -21.55
N ALA A 187 -21.12 1.37 -21.80
CA ALA A 187 -22.16 0.73 -22.57
C ALA A 187 -23.50 0.72 -21.81
N PRO A 188 -24.65 0.86 -22.50
CA PRO A 188 -25.97 0.82 -21.83
C PRO A 188 -26.27 -0.51 -21.08
N ASP A 189 -25.61 -1.59 -21.48
CA ASP A 189 -25.71 -2.91 -20.88
C ASP A 189 -24.52 -3.29 -19.99
N ALA A 190 -23.73 -2.29 -19.55
CA ALA A 190 -22.61 -2.53 -18.64
C ALA A 190 -23.10 -3.14 -17.32
N ALA A 191 -22.53 -4.29 -16.96
CA ALA A 191 -22.87 -4.98 -15.73
C ALA A 191 -22.14 -4.39 -14.52
N PRO A 192 -22.61 -4.63 -13.28
CA PRO A 192 -21.88 -4.22 -12.09
C PRO A 192 -20.43 -4.70 -12.04
N GLU A 193 -20.15 -5.87 -12.58
CA GLU A 193 -18.80 -6.44 -12.69
C GLU A 193 -17.91 -5.63 -13.63
N ASP A 194 -18.45 -5.11 -14.74
CA ASP A 194 -17.74 -4.25 -15.70
C ASP A 194 -17.36 -2.92 -15.03
N ILE A 195 -18.32 -2.32 -14.30
CA ILE A 195 -18.07 -1.09 -13.51
C ILE A 195 -17.01 -1.35 -12.42
N ALA A 196 -17.10 -2.49 -11.72
CA ALA A 196 -16.12 -2.86 -10.70
C ALA A 196 -14.70 -2.95 -11.29
N LEU A 197 -14.56 -3.56 -12.48
CA LEU A 197 -13.27 -3.64 -13.18
C LEU A 197 -12.77 -2.26 -13.58
N GLY A 198 -13.62 -1.39 -14.15
CA GLY A 198 -13.25 -0.01 -14.49
C GLY A 198 -12.76 0.77 -13.27
N LEU A 199 -13.39 0.62 -12.10
CA LEU A 199 -12.95 1.26 -10.85
C LEU A 199 -11.57 0.74 -10.38
N VAL A 200 -11.35 -0.57 -10.42
CA VAL A 200 -10.07 -1.18 -10.06
C VAL A 200 -8.98 -0.72 -11.03
N THR A 201 -9.24 -0.76 -12.33
CA THR A 201 -8.35 -0.30 -13.40
C THR A 201 -7.98 1.17 -13.21
N LEU A 202 -8.95 2.05 -13.00
CA LEU A 202 -8.73 3.48 -12.75
C LEU A 202 -7.72 3.69 -11.61
N VAL A 203 -7.94 3.02 -10.47
CA VAL A 203 -7.12 3.24 -9.27
C VAL A 203 -5.71 2.67 -9.44
N LEU A 204 -5.56 1.45 -9.97
CA LEU A 204 -4.25 0.82 -10.14
C LEU A 204 -3.43 1.51 -11.24
N GLN A 205 -4.06 1.85 -12.38
CA GLN A 205 -3.37 2.57 -13.46
C GLN A 205 -2.94 3.97 -13.04
N SER A 206 -3.75 4.68 -12.25
CA SER A 206 -3.36 5.99 -11.70
C SER A 206 -2.08 5.90 -10.86
N ALA A 207 -1.92 4.84 -10.07
CA ALA A 207 -0.72 4.63 -9.27
C ALA A 207 0.52 4.33 -10.14
N GLY A 208 0.38 3.48 -11.17
CA GLY A 208 1.45 3.17 -12.11
C GLY A 208 1.86 4.35 -12.99
N LEU A 209 0.90 5.14 -13.47
CA LEU A 209 1.16 6.39 -14.19
C LEU A 209 1.91 7.41 -13.33
N ALA A 210 1.51 7.56 -12.05
CA ALA A 210 2.20 8.45 -11.12
C ALA A 210 3.66 8.02 -10.93
N ALA A 211 3.94 6.71 -10.83
CA ALA A 211 5.30 6.19 -10.78
C ALA A 211 6.09 6.52 -12.06
N SER A 212 5.49 6.29 -13.22
CA SER A 212 6.11 6.58 -14.52
C SER A 212 6.50 8.06 -14.67
N PHE A 213 5.60 8.98 -14.31
CA PHE A 213 5.88 10.41 -14.37
C PHE A 213 6.94 10.84 -13.36
N THR A 214 6.90 10.27 -12.14
CA THR A 214 7.86 10.56 -11.07
C THR A 214 9.28 10.13 -11.45
N LEU A 215 9.42 9.02 -12.18
CA LEU A 215 10.72 8.49 -12.58
C LEU A 215 11.22 9.02 -13.93
N ARG A 216 10.41 9.82 -14.62
CA ARG A 216 10.83 10.40 -15.91
C ARG A 216 12.11 11.24 -15.75
N GLY A 217 13.13 10.91 -16.52
CA GLY A 217 14.44 11.58 -16.48
C GLY A 217 15.31 11.20 -15.27
N LYS A 218 14.89 10.22 -14.45
CA LYS A 218 15.70 9.65 -13.38
C LYS A 218 16.31 8.31 -13.78
N ASP A 219 17.48 8.00 -13.21
CA ASP A 219 18.13 6.70 -13.39
C ASP A 219 17.69 5.67 -12.36
N VAL A 220 16.37 5.52 -12.19
CA VAL A 220 15.71 4.53 -11.33
C VAL A 220 14.61 3.87 -12.16
N ARG A 221 14.57 2.55 -12.14
CA ARG A 221 13.56 1.76 -12.87
C ARG A 221 12.79 0.83 -11.96
N ASP A 222 13.28 0.59 -10.74
CA ASP A 222 12.65 -0.29 -9.78
C ASP A 222 11.58 0.44 -8.98
N VAL A 223 10.39 -0.15 -8.97
CA VAL A 223 9.20 0.37 -8.28
C VAL A 223 8.68 -0.71 -7.33
N ALA A 224 8.76 -0.47 -6.03
CA ALA A 224 8.15 -1.34 -5.03
C ALA A 224 6.70 -0.97 -4.82
N LEU A 225 5.79 -1.91 -5.04
CA LEU A 225 4.37 -1.74 -4.79
C LEU A 225 4.06 -2.18 -3.36
N THR A 226 3.46 -1.29 -2.58
CA THR A 226 3.10 -1.56 -1.18
C THR A 226 1.68 -1.08 -0.87
N GLY A 227 1.16 -1.44 0.32
CA GLY A 227 -0.15 -1.01 0.78
C GLY A 227 -1.26 -2.02 0.46
N ALA A 228 -2.48 -1.72 0.95
CA ALA A 228 -3.58 -2.68 0.96
C ALA A 228 -4.09 -3.07 -0.44
N LEU A 229 -3.98 -2.18 -1.42
CA LEU A 229 -4.46 -2.46 -2.78
C LEU A 229 -3.58 -3.46 -3.54
N THR A 230 -2.38 -3.77 -3.05
CA THR A 230 -1.54 -4.85 -3.60
C THR A 230 -2.18 -6.23 -3.47
N GLN A 231 -3.18 -6.37 -2.60
CA GLN A 231 -3.93 -7.61 -2.41
C GLN A 231 -5.14 -7.77 -3.35
N LEU A 232 -5.41 -6.78 -4.21
CA LEU A 232 -6.44 -6.95 -5.24
C LEU A 232 -6.03 -8.02 -6.25
N PRO A 233 -6.94 -8.92 -6.65
CA PRO A 233 -6.62 -9.98 -7.60
C PRO A 233 -6.03 -9.48 -8.93
N GLN A 234 -6.43 -8.27 -9.35
CA GLN A 234 -5.99 -7.64 -10.59
C GLN A 234 -4.61 -6.96 -10.49
N ALA A 235 -4.07 -6.78 -9.27
CA ALA A 235 -2.89 -5.95 -9.07
C ALA A 235 -1.69 -6.45 -9.90
N ARG A 236 -1.37 -7.74 -9.84
CA ARG A 236 -0.23 -8.29 -10.59
C ARG A 236 -0.38 -8.08 -12.08
N GLU A 237 -1.49 -8.51 -12.67
CA GLU A 237 -1.74 -8.40 -14.11
C GLU A 237 -1.67 -6.95 -14.59
N GLN A 238 -2.28 -6.01 -13.86
CA GLN A 238 -2.27 -4.58 -14.21
C GLN A 238 -0.85 -3.99 -14.17
N PHE A 239 -0.04 -4.34 -13.17
CA PHE A 239 1.31 -3.82 -13.08
C PHE A 239 2.28 -4.50 -14.06
N ASP A 240 2.13 -5.80 -14.33
CA ASP A 240 2.90 -6.51 -15.37
C ASP A 240 2.62 -5.89 -16.76
N PHE A 241 1.35 -5.55 -17.05
CA PHE A 241 0.99 -4.81 -18.26
C PHE A 241 1.66 -3.43 -18.33
N MET A 242 1.62 -2.66 -17.24
CA MET A 242 2.23 -1.33 -17.20
C MET A 242 3.77 -1.39 -17.23
N GLU A 243 4.40 -2.45 -16.74
CA GLU A 243 5.84 -2.68 -16.85
C GLU A 243 6.29 -2.68 -18.31
N ALA A 244 5.57 -3.41 -19.16
CA ALA A 244 5.83 -3.46 -20.60
C ALA A 244 5.64 -2.09 -21.27
N CYS A 245 4.64 -1.30 -20.82
CA CYS A 245 4.35 0.01 -21.41
C CYS A 245 5.32 1.10 -20.98
N PHE A 246 5.81 1.09 -19.74
CA PHE A 246 6.58 2.19 -19.16
C PHE A 246 8.07 1.90 -19.00
N HIS A 247 8.51 0.68 -19.33
CA HIS A 247 9.90 0.23 -19.15
C HIS A 247 10.39 0.43 -17.70
N LEU A 248 9.50 0.19 -16.73
CA LEU A 248 9.77 0.12 -15.31
C LEU A 248 9.79 -1.35 -14.87
N ARG A 249 10.26 -1.63 -13.67
CA ARG A 249 10.16 -2.94 -13.02
C ARG A 249 9.30 -2.81 -11.77
N PHE A 250 8.09 -3.35 -11.80
CA PHE A 250 7.16 -3.31 -10.68
C PHE A 250 7.34 -4.56 -9.81
N HIS A 251 7.79 -4.36 -8.58
CA HIS A 251 8.01 -5.43 -7.61
C HIS A 251 6.82 -5.54 -6.67
N LEU A 252 6.14 -6.67 -6.73
CA LEU A 252 4.98 -6.98 -5.89
C LEU A 252 5.27 -8.25 -5.08
N SER A 253 5.48 -8.08 -3.77
CA SER A 253 5.68 -9.19 -2.84
C SER A 253 4.38 -9.62 -2.16
N ASP A 254 4.31 -10.84 -1.67
CA ASP A 254 3.15 -11.37 -0.94
C ASP A 254 2.90 -10.61 0.39
N THR A 255 3.94 -9.99 0.94
CA THR A 255 3.89 -9.21 2.17
C THR A 255 3.76 -7.70 1.95
N ALA A 256 3.60 -7.25 0.70
CA ALA A 256 3.54 -5.85 0.29
C ALA A 256 2.51 -5.01 1.07
N ALA A 257 1.39 -5.61 1.45
CA ALA A 257 0.36 -4.94 2.26
C ALA A 257 0.82 -4.56 3.67
N TYR A 258 1.88 -5.20 4.18
CA TYR A 258 2.42 -4.99 5.53
C TYR A 258 3.74 -4.22 5.52
N ALA A 259 4.20 -3.81 4.36
CA ALA A 259 5.52 -3.19 4.17
C ALA A 259 5.75 -1.99 5.10
N THR A 260 4.76 -1.11 5.29
CA THR A 260 4.88 0.05 6.19
C THR A 260 5.08 -0.37 7.65
N ALA A 261 4.34 -1.38 8.13
CA ALA A 261 4.54 -1.89 9.49
C ALA A 261 5.92 -2.55 9.66
N TYR A 262 6.34 -3.34 8.67
CA TYR A 262 7.68 -3.91 8.66
C TYR A 262 8.76 -2.82 8.60
N GLY A 263 8.56 -1.81 7.76
CA GLY A 263 9.45 -0.66 7.66
C GLY A 263 9.64 0.06 9.00
N ALA A 264 8.58 0.23 9.77
CA ALA A 264 8.69 0.76 11.13
C ALA A 264 9.59 -0.11 12.02
N ALA A 265 9.47 -1.45 11.94
CA ALA A 265 10.30 -2.38 12.72
C ALA A 265 11.79 -2.43 12.30
N VAL A 266 12.13 -1.93 11.11
CA VAL A 266 13.51 -1.89 10.59
C VAL A 266 14.07 -0.48 10.47
N CYS A 267 13.33 0.55 10.84
CA CYS A 267 13.82 1.93 10.89
C CYS A 267 15.03 2.03 11.84
N PRO A 268 16.04 2.83 11.49
CA PRO A 268 17.17 3.10 12.37
C PRO A 268 16.72 3.83 13.65
N GLU A 269 17.39 3.54 14.77
CA GLU A 269 17.02 4.05 16.10
C GLU A 269 17.14 5.59 16.21
N GLU A 270 18.01 6.21 15.43
CA GLU A 270 18.15 7.67 15.35
C GLU A 270 16.89 8.41 14.88
N LEU A 271 15.96 7.67 14.24
CA LEU A 271 14.65 8.21 13.80
C LEU A 271 13.55 8.01 14.85
N TYR A 272 13.85 7.36 15.97
CA TYR A 272 12.84 7.05 16.99
C TYR A 272 12.53 8.28 17.85
N THR A 273 11.23 8.51 18.03
CA THR A 273 10.74 9.43 19.07
C THR A 273 10.05 8.60 20.16
N GLU A 274 10.60 8.62 21.35
CA GLU A 274 10.08 7.84 22.50
C GLU A 274 8.78 8.41 23.03
N LEU A 275 7.79 7.56 23.25
CA LEU A 275 6.57 7.88 24.01
C LEU A 275 6.85 7.65 25.50
N LYS A 276 6.82 8.72 26.30
CA LYS A 276 7.12 8.66 27.74
C LYS A 276 5.83 8.54 28.55
N ALA A 277 5.86 7.76 29.63
CA ALA A 277 4.83 7.85 30.63
C ALA A 277 4.89 9.24 31.26
N ASP A 278 3.74 9.91 31.41
CA ASP A 278 3.66 11.14 32.20
C ASP A 278 4.20 10.85 33.59
N GLY A 279 5.17 11.65 34.05
CA GLY A 279 5.76 11.57 35.37
C GLY A 279 4.79 12.00 36.47
#